data_4a9679120c34b22b613a957e91f6abc8
#
_entry.id   4a9679120c34b22b613a957e91f6abc8
#
_cell.length_a   1.000
_cell.length_b   1.000
_cell.length_c   1.000
_cell.angle_alpha   90.00
_cell.angle_beta   90.00
_cell.angle_gamma   90.00
#
_symmetry.space_group_name_H-M   'P 1'
#
loop_
_entity.id
_entity.type
_entity.pdbx_description
1 polymer ?
#
loop_
_entity_poly.entity_id
_entity_poly.type
_entity_poly.pdbx_seq_one_letter_code
_entity_poly.pdbx_strand_id
1 'polypeptide(L)'
;MRNDVEKLLKGSTSAPSIPTPTPVVPEVKPSLDTSSSLVGASNEEKIWNFLLKEINNEFGVAGLMGNLKAESAFNPKNLQNSYEKKLNYTDDTYTLAVDNGILSREAFSKDRAGYGLVQWTYWSRKQGLYDYIKGQNRSIGDLQGQLEYLIKEIKGYKTVWNTLLTAKTVEEASTMVVLQYEKPASKDSPETQAKRASYGKDIYLKFTKKPISSTPAPAPAQPKPTPIVPI
;
A
#
# COMPACT_ATOMS: atom_id res chain seq x y z
N MET A 1 32.53 -14.23 73.58
CA MET A 1 31.79 -14.92 72.50
C MET A 1 30.82 -13.94 71.92
N ARG A 2 31.22 -12.94 71.17
CA ARG A 2 30.37 -11.98 70.47
C ARG A 2 31.15 -11.18 69.38
N ASN A 3 32.07 -11.78 68.66
CA ASN A 3 32.87 -11.01 67.67
C ASN A 3 33.15 -11.76 66.36
N ASP A 4 32.53 -12.91 66.09
CA ASP A 4 32.83 -13.69 64.87
C ASP A 4 31.72 -13.75 63.85
N VAL A 5 30.59 -13.01 64.03
CA VAL A 5 29.44 -13.04 63.08
C VAL A 5 29.47 -11.86 62.09
N GLU A 6 30.24 -10.79 62.37
CA GLU A 6 30.26 -9.61 61.48
C GLU A 6 31.27 -9.67 60.32
N LYS A 7 32.08 -10.72 60.22
CA LYS A 7 33.11 -10.83 59.19
C LYS A 7 32.69 -11.63 57.94
N LEU A 8 31.48 -12.16 57.90
CA LEU A 8 30.97 -12.99 56.81
C LEU A 8 29.98 -12.28 55.88
N LEU A 9 29.68 -10.98 56.12
CA LEU A 9 28.70 -10.22 55.31
C LEU A 9 29.32 -9.16 54.38
N LYS A 10 30.64 -9.17 54.16
CA LYS A 10 31.30 -8.29 53.18
C LYS A 10 31.93 -9.08 52.04
N GLY A 11 31.20 -9.97 51.45
CA GLY A 11 31.52 -10.58 50.18
C GLY A 11 30.67 -9.90 49.12
N SER A 12 31.22 -8.82 48.54
CA SER A 12 30.64 -8.18 47.33
C SER A 12 30.70 -9.16 46.14
N THR A 13 29.62 -9.82 45.86
CA THR A 13 29.43 -10.52 44.59
C THR A 13 28.84 -9.53 43.60
N SER A 14 29.67 -8.91 42.78
CA SER A 14 29.26 -8.27 41.55
C SER A 14 28.61 -9.34 40.65
N ALA A 15 27.33 -9.20 40.40
CA ALA A 15 26.62 -10.05 39.42
C ALA A 15 27.29 -9.87 38.05
N PRO A 16 27.48 -10.97 37.29
CA PRO A 16 27.99 -10.86 35.92
C PRO A 16 27.00 -10.08 35.08
N SER A 17 27.42 -8.99 34.47
CA SER A 17 26.69 -8.25 33.47
C SER A 17 26.45 -9.14 32.28
N ILE A 18 25.18 -9.46 31.99
CA ILE A 18 24.76 -10.14 30.77
C ILE A 18 25.04 -9.18 29.61
N PRO A 19 25.86 -9.56 28.62
CA PRO A 19 26.08 -8.71 27.47
C PRO A 19 24.77 -8.56 26.71
N THR A 20 24.31 -7.31 26.51
CA THR A 20 23.19 -6.97 25.63
C THR A 20 23.54 -7.47 24.26
N PRO A 21 22.67 -8.30 23.61
CA PRO A 21 22.94 -8.76 22.26
C PRO A 21 22.96 -7.56 21.33
N THR A 22 24.11 -7.30 20.72
CA THR A 22 24.25 -6.36 19.60
C THR A 22 23.37 -6.88 18.45
N PRO A 23 22.51 -6.04 17.85
CA PRO A 23 21.73 -6.48 16.71
C PRO A 23 22.69 -6.88 15.58
N VAL A 24 22.75 -8.17 15.30
CA VAL A 24 23.44 -8.68 14.12
C VAL A 24 22.59 -8.27 12.93
N VAL A 25 23.04 -7.27 12.18
CA VAL A 25 22.46 -6.92 10.87
C VAL A 25 22.85 -8.04 9.92
N PRO A 26 21.90 -8.85 9.41
CA PRO A 26 22.26 -9.87 8.43
C PRO A 26 22.72 -9.19 7.15
N GLU A 27 23.83 -9.64 6.62
CA GLU A 27 24.38 -9.25 5.33
C GLU A 27 23.35 -9.59 4.23
N VAL A 28 22.81 -8.53 3.57
CA VAL A 28 21.87 -8.69 2.47
C VAL A 28 22.63 -9.26 1.27
N LYS A 29 22.42 -10.53 0.96
CA LYS A 29 22.89 -11.10 -0.31
C LYS A 29 22.28 -10.32 -1.47
N PRO A 30 23.07 -9.87 -2.45
CA PRO A 30 22.52 -9.24 -3.64
C PRO A 30 21.66 -10.24 -4.40
N SER A 31 20.37 -9.95 -4.57
CA SER A 31 19.50 -10.74 -5.43
C SER A 31 19.85 -10.42 -6.89
N LEU A 32 20.01 -11.45 -7.70
CA LEU A 32 20.14 -11.34 -9.16
C LEU A 32 18.78 -10.84 -9.72
N ASP A 33 18.67 -9.54 -9.93
CA ASP A 33 17.53 -8.94 -10.59
C ASP A 33 17.62 -9.14 -12.11
N THR A 34 16.79 -10.03 -12.63
CA THR A 34 16.48 -10.17 -14.07
C THR A 34 15.15 -9.48 -14.44
N SER A 35 14.56 -8.70 -13.55
CA SER A 35 13.37 -7.91 -13.88
C SER A 35 13.78 -6.51 -14.35
N SER A 36 13.16 -6.02 -15.43
CA SER A 36 13.39 -4.66 -15.92
C SER A 36 13.14 -3.67 -14.78
N SER A 37 14.21 -2.98 -14.34
CA SER A 37 14.12 -2.02 -13.23
C SER A 37 13.09 -0.93 -13.53
N LEU A 38 12.34 -0.51 -12.50
CA LEU A 38 11.41 0.60 -12.60
C LEU A 38 12.12 1.88 -13.08
N VAL A 39 11.57 2.54 -14.07
CA VAL A 39 12.11 3.76 -14.66
C VAL A 39 11.49 4.99 -14.00
N GLY A 40 12.31 5.89 -13.48
CA GLY A 40 11.89 7.16 -12.88
C GLY A 40 12.79 7.60 -11.73
N ALA A 41 12.82 8.90 -11.44
CA ALA A 41 13.61 9.48 -10.36
C ALA A 41 12.94 9.38 -8.97
N SER A 42 11.60 9.31 -8.95
CA SER A 42 10.80 9.20 -7.73
C SER A 42 9.89 7.97 -7.77
N ASN A 43 9.34 7.55 -6.61
CA ASN A 43 8.34 6.50 -6.58
C ASN A 43 7.12 6.87 -7.44
N GLU A 44 6.67 8.12 -7.38
CA GLU A 44 5.53 8.60 -8.17
C GLU A 44 5.78 8.41 -9.68
N GLU A 45 6.96 8.78 -10.17
CA GLU A 45 7.33 8.61 -11.58
C GLU A 45 7.47 7.13 -11.97
N LYS A 46 8.10 6.33 -11.12
CA LYS A 46 8.23 4.88 -11.31
C LYS A 46 6.86 4.20 -11.41
N ILE A 47 5.93 4.58 -10.52
CA ILE A 47 4.56 4.07 -10.50
C ILE A 47 3.82 4.48 -11.77
N TRP A 48 3.92 5.76 -12.17
CA TRP A 48 3.30 6.24 -13.41
C TRP A 48 3.77 5.45 -14.63
N ASN A 49 5.07 5.33 -14.82
CA ASN A 49 5.65 4.63 -15.96
C ASN A 49 5.29 3.15 -16.00
N PHE A 50 5.31 2.49 -14.83
CA PHE A 50 4.90 1.09 -14.71
C PHE A 50 3.41 0.91 -15.05
N LEU A 51 2.54 1.70 -14.43
CA LEU A 51 1.09 1.59 -14.63
C LEU A 51 0.67 1.97 -16.04
N LEU A 52 1.34 2.96 -16.66
CA LEU A 52 1.03 3.35 -18.03
C LEU A 52 1.35 2.22 -19.03
N LYS A 53 2.41 1.47 -18.79
CA LYS A 53 2.74 0.28 -19.59
C LYS A 53 1.67 -0.81 -19.46
N GLU A 54 1.11 -1.01 -18.26
CA GLU A 54 0.12 -2.07 -18.01
C GLU A 54 -1.31 -1.69 -18.41
N ILE A 55 -1.71 -0.44 -18.22
CA ILE A 55 -3.09 0.04 -18.39
C ILE A 55 -3.27 0.72 -19.76
N ASN A 56 -2.24 1.37 -20.28
CA ASN A 56 -2.25 2.11 -21.56
C ASN A 56 -3.41 3.13 -21.69
N ASN A 57 -3.81 3.73 -20.56
CA ASN A 57 -4.82 4.79 -20.50
C ASN A 57 -4.42 5.80 -19.41
N GLU A 58 -4.04 7.02 -19.82
CA GLU A 58 -3.57 8.08 -18.92
C GLU A 58 -4.61 8.45 -17.84
N PHE A 59 -5.90 8.47 -18.17
CA PHE A 59 -6.97 8.74 -17.22
C PHE A 59 -7.12 7.60 -16.19
N GLY A 60 -7.04 6.36 -16.65
CA GLY A 60 -7.06 5.19 -15.80
C GLY A 60 -5.90 5.16 -14.82
N VAL A 61 -4.68 5.41 -15.31
CA VAL A 61 -3.47 5.49 -14.49
C VAL A 61 -3.59 6.60 -13.47
N ALA A 62 -3.95 7.80 -13.88
CA ALA A 62 -4.08 8.95 -12.99
C ALA A 62 -5.14 8.71 -11.89
N GLY A 63 -6.28 8.15 -12.26
CA GLY A 63 -7.35 7.81 -11.31
C GLY A 63 -6.92 6.76 -10.28
N LEU A 64 -6.22 5.71 -10.69
CA LEU A 64 -5.64 4.72 -9.79
C LEU A 64 -4.58 5.35 -8.88
N MET A 65 -3.66 6.14 -9.44
CA MET A 65 -2.60 6.79 -8.68
C MET A 65 -3.14 7.82 -7.67
N GLY A 66 -4.24 8.52 -7.96
CA GLY A 66 -4.90 9.40 -6.99
C GLY A 66 -5.35 8.65 -5.73
N ASN A 67 -5.78 7.40 -5.88
CA ASN A 67 -6.09 6.51 -4.78
C ASN A 67 -4.82 6.08 -4.03
N LEU A 68 -3.79 5.61 -4.72
CA LEU A 68 -2.52 5.21 -4.10
C LEU A 68 -1.87 6.37 -3.32
N LYS A 69 -1.97 7.60 -3.83
CA LYS A 69 -1.51 8.80 -3.12
C LYS A 69 -2.26 9.01 -1.80
N ALA A 70 -3.56 8.78 -1.79
CA ALA A 70 -4.38 8.90 -0.59
C ALA A 70 -4.09 7.80 0.45
N GLU A 71 -3.75 6.57 0.00
CA GLU A 71 -3.48 5.44 0.88
C GLU A 71 -2.08 5.50 1.52
N SER A 72 -1.05 5.82 0.75
CA SER A 72 0.34 5.65 1.20
C SER A 72 1.28 6.79 0.81
N ALA A 73 0.81 7.82 0.12
CA ALA A 73 1.67 8.82 -0.51
C ALA A 73 2.79 8.18 -1.37
N PHE A 74 2.51 7.03 -2.00
CA PHE A 74 3.46 6.25 -2.81
C PHE A 74 4.62 5.61 -2.02
N ASN A 75 4.48 5.48 -0.70
CA ASN A 75 5.46 4.77 0.12
C ASN A 75 5.13 3.27 0.17
N PRO A 76 5.95 2.38 -0.42
CA PRO A 76 5.69 0.94 -0.40
C PRO A 76 5.93 0.29 0.97
N LYS A 77 6.55 0.99 1.90
CA LYS A 77 6.77 0.52 3.27
C LYS A 77 5.73 1.02 4.26
N ASN A 78 4.79 1.87 3.82
CA ASN A 78 3.85 2.57 4.70
C ASN A 78 3.06 1.59 5.58
N LEU A 79 3.37 1.59 6.89
CA LEU A 79 2.55 0.98 7.92
C LEU A 79 1.45 1.96 8.31
N GLN A 80 0.21 1.53 8.41
CA GLN A 80 -0.89 2.40 8.80
C GLN A 80 -0.57 3.18 10.08
N ASN A 81 -0.53 4.51 10.01
CA ASN A 81 -0.06 5.40 11.08
C ASN A 81 -0.71 5.13 12.46
N SER A 82 -2.01 4.77 12.46
CA SER A 82 -2.72 4.43 13.72
C SER A 82 -2.24 3.12 14.36
N TYR A 83 -1.47 2.31 13.62
CA TYR A 83 -0.92 1.04 14.09
C TYR A 83 0.56 1.11 14.47
N GLU A 84 1.29 2.15 14.09
CA GLU A 84 2.71 2.30 14.44
C GLU A 84 2.95 2.22 15.96
N LYS A 85 2.24 3.03 16.73
CA LYS A 85 2.30 2.98 18.21
C LYS A 85 1.76 1.67 18.76
N LYS A 86 0.68 1.14 18.18
CA LYS A 86 0.01 -0.07 18.67
C LYS A 86 0.87 -1.31 18.50
N LEU A 87 1.61 -1.39 17.40
CA LEU A 87 2.49 -2.51 17.10
C LEU A 87 3.94 -2.23 17.52
N ASN A 88 4.25 -1.01 17.93
CA ASN A 88 5.59 -0.54 18.28
C ASN A 88 6.62 -0.69 17.15
N TYR A 89 6.21 -0.30 15.95
CA TYR A 89 7.04 -0.29 14.75
C TYR A 89 6.92 1.05 14.01
N THR A 90 7.96 1.40 13.27
CA THR A 90 7.92 2.39 12.18
C THR A 90 7.76 1.65 10.84
N ASP A 91 7.56 2.38 9.74
CA ASP A 91 7.51 1.83 8.38
C ASP A 91 8.72 0.91 8.09
N ASP A 92 9.93 1.40 8.37
CA ASP A 92 11.16 0.65 8.11
C ASP A 92 11.34 -0.55 9.03
N THR A 93 11.13 -0.37 10.33
CA THR A 93 11.33 -1.45 11.31
C THR A 93 10.29 -2.55 11.17
N TYR A 94 9.05 -2.21 10.79
CA TYR A 94 8.02 -3.19 10.47
C TYR A 94 8.39 -4.01 9.22
N THR A 95 8.80 -3.31 8.15
CA THR A 95 9.27 -3.97 6.93
C THR A 95 10.42 -4.93 7.21
N LEU A 96 11.44 -4.49 7.95
CA LEU A 96 12.56 -5.34 8.35
C LEU A 96 12.15 -6.53 9.22
N ALA A 97 11.19 -6.34 10.13
CA ALA A 97 10.69 -7.42 10.98
C ALA A 97 10.00 -8.53 10.16
N VAL A 98 9.25 -8.14 9.13
CA VAL A 98 8.65 -9.10 8.18
C VAL A 98 9.71 -9.76 7.33
N ASP A 99 10.66 -9.01 6.77
CA ASP A 99 11.69 -9.51 5.87
C ASP A 99 12.63 -10.51 6.55
N ASN A 100 12.96 -10.25 7.82
CA ASN A 100 13.82 -11.12 8.63
C ASN A 100 13.08 -12.25 9.35
N GLY A 101 11.78 -12.40 9.12
CA GLY A 101 10.96 -13.47 9.72
C GLY A 101 10.66 -13.29 11.22
N ILE A 102 10.98 -12.11 11.81
CA ILE A 102 10.57 -11.75 13.19
C ILE A 102 9.04 -11.70 13.26
N LEU A 103 8.40 -11.06 12.27
CA LEU A 103 6.97 -11.18 12.04
C LEU A 103 6.74 -12.28 11.02
N SER A 104 6.13 -13.37 11.47
CA SER A 104 5.78 -14.48 10.59
C SER A 104 4.75 -14.06 9.53
N ARG A 105 4.62 -14.84 8.45
CA ARG A 105 3.56 -14.68 7.46
C ARG A 105 2.17 -14.52 8.08
N GLU A 106 1.88 -15.33 9.09
CA GLU A 106 0.60 -15.29 9.79
C GLU A 106 0.44 -14.02 10.62
N ALA A 107 1.46 -13.62 11.39
CA ALA A 107 1.47 -12.39 12.17
C ALA A 107 1.26 -11.16 11.27
N PHE A 108 2.03 -11.05 10.16
CA PHE A 108 1.87 -10.01 9.15
C PHE A 108 0.45 -9.97 8.57
N SER A 109 -0.12 -11.13 8.23
CA SER A 109 -1.42 -11.18 7.56
C SER A 109 -2.59 -10.84 8.49
N LYS A 110 -2.48 -11.17 9.79
CA LYS A 110 -3.60 -11.08 10.75
C LYS A 110 -3.54 -9.88 11.70
N ASP A 111 -2.55 -9.00 11.59
CA ASP A 111 -2.36 -7.85 12.49
C ASP A 111 -3.40 -6.73 12.34
N ARG A 112 -4.20 -6.77 11.27
CA ARG A 112 -5.24 -5.78 10.92
C ARG A 112 -4.70 -4.40 10.54
N ALA A 113 -3.39 -4.22 10.44
CA ALA A 113 -2.79 -2.97 9.99
C ALA A 113 -2.75 -2.91 8.47
N GLY A 114 -3.04 -1.74 7.90
CA GLY A 114 -2.79 -1.48 6.50
C GLY A 114 -1.29 -1.42 6.22
N TYR A 115 -0.84 -1.97 5.08
CA TYR A 115 0.56 -1.95 4.69
C TYR A 115 0.75 -1.71 3.20
N GLY A 116 1.78 -0.94 2.87
CA GLY A 116 2.27 -0.72 1.52
C GLY A 116 1.42 0.23 0.67
N LEU A 117 1.63 0.22 -0.64
CA LEU A 117 1.04 1.17 -1.60
C LEU A 117 -0.48 1.28 -1.53
N VAL A 118 -1.16 0.15 -1.36
CA VAL A 118 -2.63 -0.01 -1.39
C VAL A 118 -3.20 -0.06 0.02
N GLN A 119 -2.36 0.01 1.05
CA GLN A 119 -2.78 -0.23 2.44
C GLN A 119 -3.54 -1.54 2.59
N TRP A 120 -2.96 -2.64 2.05
CA TRP A 120 -3.55 -3.97 2.20
C TRP A 120 -3.79 -4.28 3.68
N THR A 121 -5.05 -4.46 4.05
CA THR A 121 -5.47 -4.66 5.46
C THR A 121 -6.14 -6.01 5.67
N TYR A 122 -7.00 -6.44 4.73
CA TYR A 122 -7.73 -7.69 4.86
C TYR A 122 -6.76 -8.88 4.80
N TRP A 123 -6.91 -9.82 5.73
CA TRP A 123 -5.93 -10.87 5.96
C TRP A 123 -5.55 -11.68 4.70
N SER A 124 -6.53 -12.03 3.86
CA SER A 124 -6.23 -12.81 2.65
C SER A 124 -5.50 -12.00 1.57
N ARG A 125 -5.78 -10.68 1.48
CA ARG A 125 -5.06 -9.78 0.57
C ARG A 125 -3.61 -9.59 1.04
N LYS A 126 -3.39 -9.37 2.35
CA LYS A 126 -2.03 -9.28 2.93
C LYS A 126 -1.25 -10.58 2.77
N GLN A 127 -1.92 -11.71 2.97
CA GLN A 127 -1.31 -13.02 2.76
C GLN A 127 -0.88 -13.24 1.31
N GLY A 128 -1.75 -12.87 0.36
CA GLY A 128 -1.44 -12.91 -1.07
C GLY A 128 -0.27 -12.02 -1.45
N LEU A 129 -0.20 -10.80 -0.88
CA LEU A 129 0.95 -9.90 -1.04
C LEU A 129 2.24 -10.54 -0.53
N TYR A 130 2.21 -11.08 0.69
CA TYR A 130 3.36 -11.75 1.29
C TYR A 130 3.86 -12.90 0.42
N ASP A 131 2.96 -13.80 0.03
CA ASP A 131 3.31 -14.98 -0.76
C ASP A 131 3.89 -14.59 -2.13
N TYR A 132 3.30 -13.57 -2.77
CA TYR A 132 3.77 -13.10 -4.06
C TYR A 132 5.18 -12.51 -3.99
N ILE A 133 5.45 -11.64 -3.03
CA ILE A 133 6.74 -10.94 -2.92
C ILE A 133 7.82 -11.85 -2.33
N LYS A 134 7.53 -12.53 -1.22
CA LYS A 134 8.52 -13.40 -0.57
C LYS A 134 8.83 -14.64 -1.41
N GLY A 135 7.89 -15.13 -2.21
CA GLY A 135 8.14 -16.20 -3.19
C GLY A 135 9.17 -15.84 -4.26
N GLN A 136 9.43 -14.53 -4.46
CA GLN A 136 10.46 -14.01 -5.37
C GLN A 136 11.75 -13.60 -4.63
N ASN A 137 11.91 -13.93 -3.36
CA ASN A 137 13.03 -13.52 -2.50
C ASN A 137 13.23 -11.99 -2.41
N ARG A 138 12.14 -11.21 -2.53
CA ARG A 138 12.17 -9.74 -2.41
C ARG A 138 11.74 -9.29 -1.02
N SER A 139 12.12 -8.04 -0.67
CA SER A 139 11.57 -7.34 0.50
C SER A 139 10.08 -7.13 0.36
N ILE A 140 9.32 -7.27 1.46
CA ILE A 140 7.88 -6.97 1.46
C ILE A 140 7.60 -5.50 1.09
N GLY A 141 8.57 -4.60 1.31
CA GLY A 141 8.54 -3.20 0.92
C GLY A 141 9.06 -2.92 -0.50
N ASP A 142 9.31 -3.95 -1.33
CA ASP A 142 9.77 -3.75 -2.70
C ASP A 142 8.68 -3.12 -3.57
N LEU A 143 8.99 -1.93 -4.12
CA LEU A 143 8.04 -1.16 -4.92
C LEU A 143 7.55 -1.92 -6.15
N GLN A 144 8.47 -2.56 -6.87
CA GLN A 144 8.14 -3.29 -8.09
C GLN A 144 7.27 -4.51 -7.78
N GLY A 145 7.63 -5.30 -6.77
CA GLY A 145 6.84 -6.45 -6.34
C GLY A 145 5.43 -6.07 -5.91
N GLN A 146 5.26 -4.92 -5.22
CA GLN A 146 3.94 -4.42 -4.85
C GLN A 146 3.13 -3.96 -6.06
N LEU A 147 3.74 -3.32 -7.04
CA LEU A 147 3.07 -2.92 -8.29
C LEU A 147 2.64 -4.14 -9.12
N GLU A 148 3.50 -5.13 -9.24
CA GLU A 148 3.18 -6.39 -9.92
C GLU A 148 2.02 -7.12 -9.24
N TYR A 149 2.03 -7.18 -7.90
CA TYR A 149 0.93 -7.78 -7.14
C TYR A 149 -0.36 -6.98 -7.27
N LEU A 150 -0.29 -5.63 -7.22
CA LEU A 150 -1.43 -4.75 -7.46
C LEU A 150 -2.10 -5.06 -8.81
N ILE A 151 -1.32 -5.14 -9.89
CA ILE A 151 -1.86 -5.44 -11.23
C ILE A 151 -2.48 -6.85 -11.27
N LYS A 152 -1.82 -7.84 -10.69
CA LYS A 152 -2.37 -9.20 -10.59
C LYS A 152 -3.71 -9.20 -9.84
N GLU A 153 -3.79 -8.50 -8.72
CA GLU A 153 -4.98 -8.45 -7.88
C GLU A 153 -6.12 -7.68 -8.56
N ILE A 154 -5.85 -6.47 -9.08
CA ILE A 154 -6.88 -5.58 -9.65
C ILE A 154 -7.47 -6.13 -10.95
N LYS A 155 -6.73 -6.92 -11.72
CA LYS A 155 -7.24 -7.67 -12.90
C LYS A 155 -8.35 -8.66 -12.51
N GLY A 156 -8.39 -9.13 -11.27
CA GLY A 156 -9.48 -9.93 -10.72
C GLY A 156 -10.78 -9.15 -10.50
N TYR A 157 -10.70 -7.84 -10.34
CA TYR A 157 -11.86 -6.93 -10.24
C TYR A 157 -12.26 -6.44 -11.64
N LYS A 158 -12.90 -7.28 -12.41
CA LYS A 158 -13.15 -7.08 -13.85
C LYS A 158 -13.73 -5.71 -14.20
N THR A 159 -14.73 -5.22 -13.45
CA THR A 159 -15.33 -3.91 -13.67
C THR A 159 -14.32 -2.79 -13.48
N VAL A 160 -13.54 -2.84 -12.37
CA VAL A 160 -12.49 -1.85 -12.10
C VAL A 160 -11.44 -1.87 -13.20
N TRP A 161 -10.94 -3.05 -13.54
CA TRP A 161 -9.92 -3.20 -14.57
C TRP A 161 -10.39 -2.64 -15.93
N ASN A 162 -11.60 -3.00 -16.37
CA ASN A 162 -12.16 -2.48 -17.62
C ASN A 162 -12.32 -0.95 -17.59
N THR A 163 -12.76 -0.39 -16.45
CA THR A 163 -12.84 1.08 -16.31
C THR A 163 -11.47 1.72 -16.41
N LEU A 164 -10.43 1.16 -15.77
CA LEU A 164 -9.07 1.68 -15.91
C LEU A 164 -8.58 1.70 -17.36
N LEU A 165 -8.91 0.67 -18.15
CA LEU A 165 -8.54 0.59 -19.57
C LEU A 165 -9.31 1.58 -20.46
N THR A 166 -10.54 1.98 -20.10
CA THR A 166 -11.46 2.68 -21.01
C THR A 166 -11.93 4.04 -20.52
N ALA A 167 -11.62 4.42 -19.27
CA ALA A 167 -12.05 5.69 -18.66
C ALA A 167 -11.74 6.89 -19.56
N LYS A 168 -12.66 7.83 -19.61
CA LYS A 168 -12.55 9.08 -20.38
C LYS A 168 -12.24 10.27 -19.48
N THR A 169 -12.31 10.09 -18.16
CA THR A 169 -11.94 11.11 -17.16
C THR A 169 -11.19 10.47 -16.01
N VAL A 170 -10.41 11.28 -15.30
CA VAL A 170 -9.72 10.86 -14.06
C VAL A 170 -10.73 10.52 -12.97
N GLU A 171 -11.83 11.26 -12.89
CA GLU A 171 -12.90 11.06 -11.91
C GLU A 171 -13.57 9.71 -12.07
N GLU A 172 -13.91 9.33 -13.31
CA GLU A 172 -14.50 8.03 -13.60
C GLU A 172 -13.61 6.89 -13.08
N ALA A 173 -12.33 6.91 -13.44
CA ALA A 173 -11.37 5.90 -13.01
C ALA A 173 -11.19 5.92 -11.48
N SER A 174 -10.98 7.11 -10.89
CA SER A 174 -10.75 7.26 -9.44
C SER A 174 -11.95 6.79 -8.62
N THR A 175 -13.16 7.17 -8.99
CA THR A 175 -14.39 6.79 -8.30
C THR A 175 -14.60 5.27 -8.35
N MET A 176 -14.36 4.64 -9.50
CA MET A 176 -14.46 3.19 -9.63
C MET A 176 -13.49 2.47 -8.70
N VAL A 177 -12.23 2.94 -8.59
CA VAL A 177 -11.24 2.38 -7.68
C VAL A 177 -11.67 2.53 -6.23
N VAL A 178 -12.12 3.72 -5.80
CA VAL A 178 -12.63 3.95 -4.43
C VAL A 178 -13.76 2.98 -4.09
N LEU A 179 -14.77 2.91 -4.95
CA LEU A 179 -16.01 2.19 -4.64
C LEU A 179 -15.85 0.68 -4.68
N GLN A 180 -15.03 0.16 -5.60
CA GLN A 180 -15.03 -1.26 -5.89
C GLN A 180 -13.74 -1.99 -5.51
N TYR A 181 -12.62 -1.27 -5.35
CA TYR A 181 -11.33 -1.88 -5.04
C TYR A 181 -10.81 -1.50 -3.65
N GLU A 182 -10.61 -0.20 -3.34
CA GLU A 182 -10.06 0.26 -2.05
C GLU A 182 -11.09 0.14 -0.92
N LYS A 183 -12.32 0.54 -1.16
CA LYS A 183 -13.46 0.44 -0.24
C LYS A 183 -13.18 0.99 1.17
N PRO A 184 -12.58 2.20 1.32
CA PRO A 184 -12.42 2.79 2.64
C PRO A 184 -13.79 2.97 3.30
N ALA A 185 -13.84 3.10 4.63
CA ALA A 185 -15.09 3.30 5.37
C ALA A 185 -15.89 4.50 4.85
N SER A 186 -15.21 5.53 4.35
CA SER A 186 -15.79 6.74 3.76
C SER A 186 -15.98 6.68 2.24
N LYS A 187 -15.95 5.51 1.60
CA LYS A 187 -15.98 5.36 0.13
C LYS A 187 -17.17 6.06 -0.54
N ASP A 188 -18.32 6.13 0.14
CA ASP A 188 -19.54 6.74 -0.36
C ASP A 188 -19.60 8.27 -0.12
N SER A 189 -18.62 8.85 0.62
CA SER A 189 -18.52 10.29 0.84
C SER A 189 -18.07 11.00 -0.46
N PRO A 190 -18.85 12.00 -0.93
CA PRO A 190 -18.45 12.84 -2.06
C PRO A 190 -17.09 13.53 -1.85
N GLU A 191 -16.78 13.91 -0.62
CA GLU A 191 -15.49 14.52 -0.28
C GLU A 191 -14.33 13.55 -0.46
N THR A 192 -14.49 12.30 -0.02
CA THR A 192 -13.47 11.26 -0.20
C THR A 192 -13.21 11.01 -1.69
N GLN A 193 -14.26 10.88 -2.48
CA GLN A 193 -14.16 10.66 -3.93
C GLN A 193 -13.51 11.87 -4.62
N ALA A 194 -13.98 13.09 -4.32
CA ALA A 194 -13.45 14.33 -4.90
C ALA A 194 -11.97 14.53 -4.55
N LYS A 195 -11.55 14.27 -3.30
CA LYS A 195 -10.16 14.38 -2.87
C LYS A 195 -9.24 13.44 -3.66
N ARG A 196 -9.63 12.17 -3.82
CA ARG A 196 -8.83 11.18 -4.56
C ARG A 196 -8.78 11.50 -6.05
N ALA A 197 -9.89 11.94 -6.62
CA ALA A 197 -9.93 12.41 -8.00
C ALA A 197 -9.06 13.66 -8.22
N SER A 198 -9.04 14.61 -7.26
CA SER A 198 -8.15 15.78 -7.32
C SER A 198 -6.68 15.39 -7.35
N TYR A 199 -6.26 14.46 -6.49
CA TYR A 199 -4.90 13.93 -6.56
C TYR A 199 -4.58 13.30 -7.92
N GLY A 200 -5.51 12.56 -8.48
CA GLY A 200 -5.38 11.99 -9.81
C GLY A 200 -5.24 13.06 -10.90
N LYS A 201 -6.03 14.15 -10.84
CA LYS A 201 -5.92 15.27 -11.79
C LYS A 201 -4.56 15.96 -11.74
N ASP A 202 -4.03 16.21 -10.55
CA ASP A 202 -2.71 16.79 -10.39
C ASP A 202 -1.63 15.90 -11.01
N ILE A 203 -1.74 14.59 -10.82
CA ILE A 203 -0.85 13.59 -11.42
C ILE A 203 -0.99 13.57 -12.93
N TYR A 204 -2.22 13.57 -13.46
CA TYR A 204 -2.48 13.63 -14.90
C TYR A 204 -1.81 14.85 -15.54
N LEU A 205 -2.05 16.05 -14.99
CA LEU A 205 -1.44 17.30 -15.48
C LEU A 205 0.08 17.25 -15.40
N LYS A 206 0.63 16.71 -14.32
CA LYS A 206 2.09 16.60 -14.12
C LYS A 206 2.76 15.77 -15.20
N PHE A 207 2.22 14.61 -15.54
CA PHE A 207 2.89 13.66 -16.44
C PHE A 207 2.51 13.81 -17.90
N THR A 208 1.28 14.23 -18.21
CA THR A 208 0.85 14.36 -19.62
C THR A 208 1.08 15.73 -20.19
N LYS A 209 1.15 16.79 -19.35
CA LYS A 209 1.15 18.20 -19.77
C LYS A 209 -0.10 18.61 -20.57
N LYS A 210 -1.13 17.78 -20.59
CA LYS A 210 -2.39 18.00 -21.31
C LYS A 210 -3.39 18.68 -20.39
N PRO A 211 -4.17 19.69 -20.86
CA PRO A 211 -5.26 20.24 -20.07
C PRO A 211 -6.35 19.18 -19.88
N ILE A 212 -6.96 19.18 -18.69
CA ILE A 212 -8.16 18.36 -18.45
C ILE A 212 -9.33 19.07 -19.11
N SER A 213 -9.90 18.48 -20.18
CA SER A 213 -11.11 18.99 -20.76
C SER A 213 -12.26 18.88 -19.77
N SER A 214 -12.87 20.03 -19.43
CA SER A 214 -14.03 20.11 -18.52
C SER A 214 -15.34 19.74 -19.24
N THR A 215 -15.34 18.68 -20.04
CA THR A 215 -16.62 18.18 -20.58
C THR A 215 -17.36 17.51 -19.43
N PRO A 216 -18.51 18.02 -18.99
CA PRO A 216 -19.31 17.35 -17.97
C PRO A 216 -19.67 15.96 -18.47
N ALA A 217 -19.52 14.94 -17.59
CA ALA A 217 -20.08 13.64 -17.89
C ALA A 217 -21.57 13.79 -18.22
N PRO A 218 -22.10 13.12 -19.25
CA PRO A 218 -23.54 13.15 -19.51
C PRO A 218 -24.27 12.70 -18.25
N ALA A 219 -25.21 13.49 -17.79
CA ALA A 219 -26.05 13.18 -16.64
C ALA A 219 -26.65 11.80 -16.84
N PRO A 220 -26.73 10.95 -15.79
CA PRO A 220 -27.38 9.64 -15.90
C PRO A 220 -28.77 9.84 -16.49
N ALA A 221 -29.05 9.08 -17.56
CA ALA A 221 -30.34 9.14 -18.24
C ALA A 221 -31.46 8.92 -17.22
N GLN A 222 -32.31 9.90 -17.03
CA GLN A 222 -33.50 9.72 -16.21
C GLN A 222 -34.37 8.58 -16.81
N PRO A 223 -34.89 7.68 -15.96
CA PRO A 223 -35.80 6.64 -16.47
C PRO A 223 -36.99 7.30 -17.17
N LYS A 224 -37.24 6.91 -18.40
CA LYS A 224 -38.43 7.35 -19.15
C LYS A 224 -39.69 7.05 -18.34
N PRO A 225 -40.62 8.01 -18.18
CA PRO A 225 -41.87 7.74 -17.51
C PRO A 225 -42.61 6.61 -18.26
N THR A 226 -43.03 5.60 -17.50
CA THR A 226 -43.84 4.50 -18.00
C THR A 226 -45.17 5.06 -18.49
N PRO A 227 -45.68 4.68 -19.70
CA PRO A 227 -47.00 5.11 -20.17
C PRO A 227 -48.09 4.61 -19.20
N ILE A 228 -48.90 5.53 -18.71
CA ILE A 228 -50.10 5.20 -17.94
C ILE A 228 -51.09 4.66 -18.93
N VAL A 229 -51.44 3.37 -18.82
CA VAL A 229 -52.54 2.76 -19.60
C VAL A 229 -53.84 3.19 -18.90
N PRO A 230 -54.78 3.87 -19.59
CA PRO A 230 -56.09 4.17 -19.03
C PRO A 230 -56.89 2.89 -18.87
N ILE A 231 -57.61 2.77 -17.73
CA ILE A 231 -58.58 1.71 -17.43
C ILE A 231 -59.86 1.98 -18.19
#